data_37773afb14c32f3598c28bd9dce20f05
#
_entry.id   37773afb14c32f3598c28bd9dce20f05
#
_cell.length_a   1.000
_cell.length_b   1.000
_cell.length_c   1.000
_cell.angle_alpha   90.00
_cell.angle_beta   90.00
_cell.angle_gamma   90.00
#
_symmetry.space_group_name_H-M   'P 1'
#
loop_
_entity.id
_entity.type
_entity.pdbx_description
1 polymer ?
#
loop_
_entity_poly.entity_id
_entity_poly.type
_entity_poly.pdbx_seq_one_letter_code
_entity_poly.pdbx_strand_id
1 'polypeptide(L)'
;MQIGAEVLRAEGAEGTLAAVYSAAAAREQAHRAEVFLLATGGIAGGGVRTDFTGAVWETALGLPLQAPASRGEWFAPRFLNESGHAIYGAGVATDARLRPLDAAGSVVYANVAVAGSALAGSDAIRERCYSGMALATGWQAAQVLGS
;
A
#
# COMPACT_ATOMS: atom_id res chain seq x y z
N MET A 1 -8.72 -16.01 10.33
CA MET A 1 -7.46 -15.23 10.26
C MET A 1 -6.32 -16.18 9.98
N GLN A 2 -5.52 -15.92 8.98
CA GLN A 2 -4.32 -16.71 8.65
C GLN A 2 -3.08 -15.92 9.10
N ILE A 3 -2.27 -16.51 9.96
CA ILE A 3 -1.04 -15.90 10.48
C ILE A 3 0.15 -16.53 9.75
N GLY A 4 1.16 -15.71 9.38
CA GLY A 4 2.36 -16.16 8.67
C GLY A 4 2.13 -16.53 7.20
N ALA A 5 0.99 -16.13 6.63
CA ALA A 5 0.74 -16.26 5.19
C ALA A 5 1.19 -15.00 4.46
N GLU A 6 1.98 -15.16 3.41
CA GLU A 6 2.41 -14.08 2.51
C GLU A 6 1.54 -14.09 1.26
N VAL A 7 1.08 -12.92 0.81
CA VAL A 7 0.39 -12.79 -0.47
C VAL A 7 1.42 -12.91 -1.59
N LEU A 8 1.20 -13.85 -2.49
CA LEU A 8 2.11 -14.14 -3.60
C LEU A 8 1.71 -13.45 -4.89
N ARG A 9 0.40 -13.33 -5.13
CA ARG A 9 -0.16 -12.74 -6.35
C ARG A 9 -1.62 -12.36 -6.17
N ALA A 10 -2.08 -11.49 -7.04
CA ALA A 10 -3.46 -11.07 -7.17
C ALA A 10 -4.02 -11.48 -8.55
N GLU A 11 -5.31 -11.71 -8.62
CA GLU A 11 -6.04 -12.01 -9.85
C GLU A 11 -7.24 -11.08 -9.94
N GLY A 12 -7.32 -10.31 -11.03
CA GLY A 12 -8.42 -9.39 -11.28
C GLY A 12 -8.55 -9.10 -12.77
N ALA A 13 -9.70 -8.62 -13.17
CA ALA A 13 -9.99 -8.22 -14.54
C ALA A 13 -10.96 -7.03 -14.54
N GLU A 14 -10.91 -6.22 -15.61
CA GLU A 14 -11.84 -5.10 -15.84
C GLU A 14 -12.01 -4.16 -14.64
N GLY A 15 -10.89 -3.87 -13.95
CA GLY A 15 -10.90 -2.95 -12.79
C GLY A 15 -11.50 -3.56 -11.50
N THR A 16 -11.62 -4.88 -11.43
CA THR A 16 -12.12 -5.59 -10.25
C THR A 16 -11.15 -6.67 -9.81
N LEU A 17 -10.78 -6.69 -8.53
CA LEU A 17 -9.99 -7.74 -7.92
C LEU A 17 -10.89 -8.92 -7.56
N ALA A 18 -10.59 -10.12 -8.08
CA ALA A 18 -11.39 -11.33 -7.86
C ALA A 18 -10.84 -12.21 -6.75
N ALA A 19 -9.52 -12.30 -6.62
CA ALA A 19 -8.86 -13.13 -5.62
C ALA A 19 -7.45 -12.64 -5.31
N VAL A 20 -6.99 -12.92 -4.10
CA VAL A 20 -5.58 -12.91 -3.73
C VAL A 20 -5.15 -14.32 -3.35
N TYR A 21 -3.90 -14.65 -3.63
CA TYR A 21 -3.33 -15.96 -3.34
C TYR A 21 -2.22 -15.83 -2.32
N SER A 22 -2.31 -16.62 -1.26
CA SER A 22 -1.28 -16.64 -0.23
C SER A 22 -0.58 -17.99 -0.14
N ALA A 23 0.68 -17.99 0.28
CA ALA A 23 1.39 -19.19 0.68
C ALA A 23 1.31 -19.34 2.21
N ALA A 24 0.83 -20.50 2.65
CA ALA A 24 0.93 -20.95 4.02
C ALA A 24 1.32 -22.44 4.03
N ALA A 25 2.34 -22.82 4.78
CA ALA A 25 2.82 -24.21 4.90
C ALA A 25 3.03 -24.92 3.54
N ALA A 26 3.71 -24.24 2.61
CA ALA A 26 4.05 -24.73 1.26
C ALA A 26 2.84 -25.00 0.34
N ARG A 27 1.68 -24.47 0.64
CA ARG A 27 0.49 -24.55 -0.22
C ARG A 27 0.00 -23.15 -0.59
N GLU A 28 -0.33 -22.97 -1.87
CA GLU A 28 -1.03 -21.76 -2.34
C GLU A 28 -2.52 -21.90 -2.03
N GLN A 29 -3.09 -20.87 -1.43
CA GLN A 29 -4.51 -20.79 -1.11
C GLN A 29 -5.12 -19.53 -1.73
N ALA A 30 -6.21 -19.69 -2.47
CA ALA A 30 -7.00 -18.59 -3.00
C ALA A 30 -7.95 -18.02 -1.94
N HIS A 31 -7.97 -16.69 -1.81
CA HIS A 31 -8.92 -15.94 -0.99
C HIS A 31 -9.75 -15.07 -1.92
N ARG A 32 -11.04 -15.35 -1.97
CA ARG A 32 -12.02 -14.61 -2.77
C ARG A 32 -12.88 -13.75 -1.85
N ALA A 33 -13.17 -12.52 -2.28
CA ALA A 33 -14.05 -11.61 -1.56
C ALA A 33 -14.71 -10.64 -2.55
N GLU A 34 -15.79 -10.02 -2.14
CA GLU A 34 -16.44 -8.94 -2.91
C GLU A 34 -15.64 -7.65 -2.81
N VAL A 35 -15.03 -7.38 -1.64
CA VAL A 35 -14.22 -6.20 -1.37
C VAL A 35 -12.92 -6.58 -0.66
N PHE A 36 -11.87 -5.79 -0.86
CA PHE A 36 -10.55 -6.01 -0.28
C PHE A 36 -10.03 -4.74 0.39
N LEU A 37 -9.41 -4.89 1.54
CA LEU A 37 -8.69 -3.82 2.23
C LEU A 37 -7.19 -4.10 2.20
N LEU A 38 -6.42 -3.23 1.55
CA LEU A 38 -4.97 -3.25 1.55
C LEU A 38 -4.46 -2.41 2.73
N ALA A 39 -3.95 -3.06 3.76
CA ALA A 39 -3.40 -2.45 4.97
C ALA A 39 -2.02 -3.04 5.31
N THR A 40 -1.21 -3.28 4.28
CA THR A 40 0.10 -3.96 4.35
C THR A 40 1.21 -3.10 4.96
N GLY A 41 0.94 -1.83 5.17
CA GLY A 41 1.92 -0.85 5.62
C GLY A 41 2.79 -0.31 4.48
N GLY A 42 3.59 0.73 4.80
CA GLY A 42 4.56 1.33 3.89
C GLY A 42 5.93 0.64 3.98
N ILE A 43 7.00 1.40 3.74
CA ILE A 43 8.39 0.91 3.82
C ILE A 43 8.68 0.23 5.18
N ALA A 44 8.31 0.85 6.29
CA ALA A 44 8.56 0.31 7.62
C ALA A 44 7.71 -0.93 7.94
N GLY A 45 6.54 -1.06 7.33
CA GLY A 45 5.61 -2.19 7.51
C GLY A 45 5.83 -3.35 6.53
N GLY A 46 6.67 -3.16 5.50
CA GLY A 46 6.98 -4.18 4.50
C GLY A 46 5.97 -4.29 3.36
N GLY A 47 4.92 -3.45 3.33
CA GLY A 47 3.97 -3.36 2.21
C GLY A 47 4.55 -2.67 0.98
N VAL A 48 5.58 -1.84 1.19
CA VAL A 48 6.41 -1.27 0.12
C VAL A 48 7.83 -1.77 0.33
N ARG A 49 8.45 -2.30 -0.71
CA ARG A 49 9.84 -2.79 -0.70
C ARG A 49 10.69 -2.05 -1.73
N THR A 50 11.97 -2.09 -1.49
CA THR A 50 12.99 -1.50 -2.35
C THR A 50 14.15 -2.46 -2.53
N ASP A 51 14.95 -2.24 -3.59
CA ASP A 51 16.20 -2.96 -3.79
C ASP A 51 17.40 -2.01 -3.97
N PHE A 52 18.56 -2.60 -4.16
CA PHE A 52 19.81 -1.85 -4.33
C PHE A 52 19.88 -1.10 -5.67
N THR A 53 19.05 -1.46 -6.65
CA THR A 53 19.00 -0.76 -7.95
C THR A 53 18.20 0.53 -7.89
N GLY A 54 17.39 0.70 -6.83
CA GLY A 54 16.49 1.84 -6.66
C GLY A 54 15.05 1.54 -7.06
N ALA A 55 14.71 0.29 -7.38
CA ALA A 55 13.33 -0.11 -7.60
C ALA A 55 12.51 -0.02 -6.31
N VAL A 56 11.26 0.42 -6.45
CA VAL A 56 10.28 0.51 -5.35
C VAL A 56 9.00 -0.14 -5.82
N TRP A 57 8.43 -1.07 -5.05
CA TRP A 57 7.21 -1.79 -5.44
C TRP A 57 6.30 -2.10 -4.27
N GLU A 58 5.00 -2.22 -4.54
CA GLU A 58 3.99 -2.72 -3.60
C GLU A 58 3.97 -4.25 -3.62
N THR A 59 3.92 -4.87 -2.44
CA THR A 59 4.26 -6.29 -2.28
C THR A 59 3.10 -7.27 -2.43
N ALA A 60 1.85 -6.81 -2.29
CA ALA A 60 0.69 -7.71 -2.22
C ALA A 60 -0.09 -7.77 -3.54
N LEU A 61 -0.38 -6.63 -4.14
CA LEU A 61 -1.23 -6.51 -5.33
C LEU A 61 -0.47 -6.01 -6.56
N GLY A 62 0.80 -5.60 -6.41
CA GLY A 62 1.60 -5.01 -7.48
C GLY A 62 1.07 -3.66 -7.95
N LEU A 63 0.45 -2.89 -7.05
CA LEU A 63 -0.14 -1.60 -7.38
C LEU A 63 0.92 -0.56 -7.76
N PRO A 64 0.61 0.36 -8.68
CA PRO A 64 1.46 1.52 -8.96
C PRO A 64 1.69 2.35 -7.70
N LEU A 65 2.93 2.82 -7.53
CA LEU A 65 3.32 3.63 -6.38
C LEU A 65 3.68 5.05 -6.80
N GLN A 66 3.35 6.00 -5.95
CA GLN A 66 4.05 7.28 -5.90
C GLN A 66 5.30 7.10 -5.04
N ALA A 67 6.47 7.24 -5.67
CA ALA A 67 7.77 7.07 -5.01
C ALA A 67 8.78 8.04 -5.63
N PRO A 68 9.89 8.37 -4.94
CA PRO A 68 10.99 9.13 -5.53
C PRO A 68 11.53 8.45 -6.80
N ALA A 69 11.86 9.24 -7.82
CA ALA A 69 12.24 8.73 -9.13
C ALA A 69 13.58 7.98 -9.12
N SER A 70 14.45 8.29 -8.16
CA SER A 70 15.76 7.67 -8.04
C SER A 70 16.16 7.44 -6.59
N ARG A 71 17.06 6.49 -6.38
CA ARG A 71 17.63 6.21 -5.05
C ARG A 71 18.32 7.42 -4.42
N GLY A 72 18.90 8.30 -5.23
CA GLY A 72 19.56 9.53 -4.77
C GLY A 72 18.60 10.52 -4.10
N GLU A 73 17.30 10.41 -4.38
CA GLU A 73 16.24 11.26 -3.82
C GLU A 73 15.60 10.67 -2.55
N TRP A 74 15.93 9.44 -2.17
CA TRP A 74 15.27 8.76 -1.06
C TRP A 74 15.46 9.46 0.27
N PHE A 75 16.70 9.92 0.52
CA PHE A 75 17.09 10.51 1.80
C PHE A 75 17.61 11.93 1.62
N ALA A 76 17.13 12.83 2.46
CA ALA A 76 17.72 14.15 2.58
C ALA A 76 19.15 14.08 3.16
N PRO A 77 20.03 15.04 2.84
CA PRO A 77 21.43 15.04 3.32
C PRO A 77 21.58 15.04 4.85
N ARG A 78 20.59 15.57 5.57
CA ARG A 78 20.56 15.58 7.04
C ARG A 78 19.66 14.47 7.55
N PHE A 79 20.15 13.67 8.48
CA PHE A 79 19.37 12.59 9.12
C PHE A 79 18.09 13.12 9.79
N LEU A 80 18.21 14.20 10.58
CA LEU A 80 17.06 14.90 11.14
C LEU A 80 16.68 16.05 10.21
N ASN A 81 15.84 15.77 9.23
CA ASN A 81 15.34 16.76 8.28
C ASN A 81 13.85 17.07 8.59
N GLU A 82 13.52 18.35 8.74
CA GLU A 82 12.14 18.80 9.01
C GLU A 82 11.14 18.37 7.93
N SER A 83 11.60 18.29 6.67
CA SER A 83 10.77 17.82 5.56
C SER A 83 10.66 16.29 5.46
N GLY A 84 11.31 15.55 6.39
CA GLY A 84 11.37 14.09 6.33
C GLY A 84 12.29 13.57 5.23
N HIS A 85 12.13 12.31 4.89
CA HIS A 85 12.83 11.64 3.80
C HIS A 85 11.81 11.10 2.80
N ALA A 86 11.97 11.44 1.52
CA ALA A 86 10.98 11.19 0.49
C ALA A 86 10.54 9.72 0.37
N ILE A 87 11.44 8.79 0.66
CA ILE A 87 11.13 7.35 0.60
C ILE A 87 10.05 6.91 1.61
N TYR A 88 9.96 7.58 2.76
CA TYR A 88 8.94 7.23 3.77
C TYR A 88 7.53 7.64 3.35
N GLY A 89 7.40 8.57 2.40
CA GLY A 89 6.13 8.93 1.77
C GLY A 89 5.77 8.07 0.55
N ALA A 90 6.61 7.09 0.19
CA ALA A 90 6.30 6.18 -0.91
C ALA A 90 5.10 5.30 -0.57
N GLY A 91 4.12 5.25 -1.46
CA GLY A 91 2.89 4.50 -1.24
C GLY A 91 1.94 4.54 -2.43
N VAL A 92 0.77 3.96 -2.26
CA VAL A 92 -0.29 3.89 -3.26
C VAL A 92 -1.08 5.19 -3.27
N ALA A 93 -1.16 5.84 -4.44
CA ALA A 93 -2.06 6.97 -4.65
C ALA A 93 -3.52 6.51 -4.64
N THR A 94 -4.40 7.30 -4.04
CA THR A 94 -5.82 6.95 -3.94
C THR A 94 -6.74 8.12 -4.24
N ASP A 95 -7.98 7.81 -4.61
CA ASP A 95 -9.06 8.79 -4.66
C ASP A 95 -9.68 9.05 -3.27
N ALA A 96 -10.72 9.89 -3.21
CA ALA A 96 -11.44 10.21 -1.98
C ALA A 96 -12.14 9.00 -1.32
N ARG A 97 -12.33 7.91 -2.06
CA ARG A 97 -12.88 6.64 -1.57
C ARG A 97 -11.78 5.63 -1.20
N LEU A 98 -10.53 6.07 -1.13
CA LEU A 98 -9.34 5.25 -0.86
C LEU A 98 -9.09 4.15 -1.90
N ARG A 99 -9.65 4.25 -3.12
CA ARG A 99 -9.40 3.29 -4.19
C ARG A 99 -8.06 3.58 -4.85
N PRO A 100 -7.25 2.54 -5.17
CA PRO A 100 -5.93 2.73 -5.74
C PRO A 100 -6.00 3.34 -7.16
N LEU A 101 -5.12 4.29 -7.42
CA LEU A 101 -5.00 4.99 -8.70
C LEU A 101 -3.73 4.57 -9.44
N ASP A 102 -3.80 4.56 -10.77
CA ASP A 102 -2.63 4.46 -11.63
C ASP A 102 -1.96 5.84 -11.84
N ALA A 103 -0.89 5.86 -12.64
CA ALA A 103 -0.16 7.09 -12.95
C ALA A 103 -0.99 8.11 -13.76
N ALA A 104 -2.05 7.68 -14.43
CA ALA A 104 -2.97 8.54 -15.18
C ALA A 104 -4.12 9.06 -14.30
N GLY A 105 -4.20 8.64 -13.02
CA GLY A 105 -5.28 8.99 -12.09
C GLY A 105 -6.54 8.13 -12.28
N SER A 106 -6.46 7.04 -13.02
CA SER A 106 -7.58 6.10 -13.18
C SER A 106 -7.59 5.06 -12.05
N VAL A 107 -8.78 4.63 -11.64
CA VAL A 107 -8.93 3.61 -10.58
C VAL A 107 -8.47 2.25 -11.11
N VAL A 108 -7.50 1.62 -10.42
CA VAL A 108 -6.98 0.30 -10.78
C VAL A 108 -7.96 -0.82 -10.42
N TYR A 109 -8.50 -0.77 -9.19
CA TYR A 109 -9.51 -1.72 -8.72
C TYR A 109 -10.62 -0.98 -7.98
N ALA A 110 -11.85 -1.13 -8.45
CA ALA A 110 -13.02 -0.46 -7.88
C ALA A 110 -13.42 -1.00 -6.49
N ASN A 111 -13.10 -2.26 -6.21
CA ASN A 111 -13.44 -3.00 -5.00
C ASN A 111 -12.27 -3.16 -4.01
N VAL A 112 -11.21 -2.37 -4.17
CA VAL A 112 -10.07 -2.31 -3.24
C VAL A 112 -10.03 -0.95 -2.59
N ALA A 113 -9.86 -0.90 -1.27
CA ALA A 113 -9.47 0.31 -0.54
C ALA A 113 -8.08 0.13 0.08
N VAL A 114 -7.34 1.22 0.18
CA VAL A 114 -6.01 1.27 0.78
C VAL A 114 -6.07 2.05 2.09
N ALA A 115 -5.40 1.58 3.15
CA ALA A 115 -5.40 2.25 4.44
C ALA A 115 -4.03 2.20 5.14
N GLY A 116 -3.84 3.11 6.07
CA GLY A 116 -2.62 3.21 6.87
C GLY A 116 -1.42 3.71 6.07
N SER A 117 -0.23 3.31 6.47
CA SER A 117 1.01 3.77 5.85
C SER A 117 1.33 3.16 4.48
N ALA A 118 0.42 2.37 3.91
CA ALA A 118 0.45 2.00 2.49
C ALA A 118 0.04 3.16 1.56
N LEU A 119 -0.63 4.18 2.10
CA LEU A 119 -1.06 5.37 1.36
C LEU A 119 0.13 6.28 1.01
N ALA A 120 0.14 6.80 -0.21
CA ALA A 120 1.13 7.78 -0.65
C ALA A 120 1.08 9.06 0.21
N GLY A 121 2.26 9.65 0.46
CA GLY A 121 2.41 10.85 1.27
C GLY A 121 2.33 10.61 2.78
N SER A 122 2.16 9.38 3.22
CA SER A 122 2.02 8.95 4.60
C SER A 122 3.39 8.77 5.26
N ASP A 123 4.01 9.86 5.71
CA ASP A 123 5.27 9.83 6.48
C ASP A 123 5.00 9.80 7.98
N ALA A 124 4.67 8.62 8.50
CA ALA A 124 4.36 8.42 9.90
C ALA A 124 5.55 8.71 10.85
N ILE A 125 6.79 8.69 10.34
CA ILE A 125 7.99 9.05 11.12
C ILE A 125 8.01 10.55 11.36
N ARG A 126 7.85 11.34 10.32
CA ARG A 126 7.80 12.80 10.38
C ARG A 126 6.58 13.28 11.16
N GLU A 127 5.42 12.72 10.88
CA GLU A 127 4.15 13.10 11.49
C GLU A 127 3.97 12.58 12.92
N ARG A 128 4.81 11.61 13.35
CA ARG A 128 4.74 10.96 14.66
C ARG A 128 3.35 10.39 14.97
N CYS A 129 2.65 9.92 13.95
CA CYS A 129 1.23 9.56 14.02
C CYS A 129 0.89 8.22 13.31
N TYR A 130 1.61 7.13 13.65
CA TYR A 130 1.30 5.81 13.09
C TYR A 130 -0.13 5.35 13.35
N SER A 131 -0.53 5.36 14.64
CA SER A 131 -1.82 4.83 15.06
C SER A 131 -2.98 5.71 14.62
N GLY A 132 -2.82 7.02 14.66
CA GLY A 132 -3.87 7.96 14.27
C GLY A 132 -4.25 7.82 12.80
N MET A 133 -3.26 7.74 11.92
CA MET A 133 -3.48 7.54 10.50
C MET A 133 -4.10 6.17 10.20
N ALA A 134 -3.60 5.11 10.82
CA ALA A 134 -4.16 3.76 10.65
C ALA A 134 -5.63 3.70 11.08
N LEU A 135 -5.99 4.32 12.22
CA LEU A 135 -7.36 4.38 12.70
C LEU A 135 -8.28 5.20 11.78
N ALA A 136 -7.86 6.40 11.40
CA ALA A 136 -8.67 7.28 10.57
C ALA A 136 -8.93 6.69 9.18
N THR A 137 -7.88 6.21 8.53
CA THR A 137 -8.02 5.63 7.17
C THR A 137 -8.67 4.26 7.19
N GLY A 138 -8.45 3.44 8.23
CA GLY A 138 -9.16 2.19 8.42
C GLY A 138 -10.65 2.39 8.66
N TRP A 139 -11.04 3.39 9.46
CA TRP A 139 -12.42 3.79 9.63
C TRP A 139 -13.07 4.23 8.31
N GLN A 140 -12.40 5.14 7.57
CA GLN A 140 -12.88 5.60 6.27
C GLN A 140 -13.03 4.45 5.28
N ALA A 141 -12.04 3.55 5.20
CA ALA A 141 -12.10 2.37 4.34
C ALA A 141 -13.31 1.49 4.66
N ALA A 142 -13.60 1.25 5.94
CA ALA A 142 -14.77 0.48 6.35
C ALA A 142 -16.10 1.13 5.90
N GLN A 143 -16.19 2.47 5.94
CA GLN A 143 -17.38 3.19 5.47
C GLN A 143 -17.57 3.06 3.96
N VAL A 144 -16.50 3.21 3.18
CA VAL A 144 -16.59 3.18 1.70
C VAL A 144 -16.72 1.78 1.11
N LEU A 145 -16.23 0.75 1.81
CA LEU A 145 -16.37 -0.65 1.40
C LEU A 145 -17.70 -1.26 1.86
N GLY A 146 -18.33 -0.72 2.92
CA GLY A 146 -19.61 -1.19 3.46
C GLY A 146 -20.84 -0.51 2.86
N SER A 147 -20.65 0.43 1.93
CA SER A 147 -21.71 1.16 1.21
C SER A 147 -21.91 0.56 -0.21
#